data_8f66f3cc63b3df5b27bfc9c9bd0c1217
#
_entry.id   8f66f3cc63b3df5b27bfc9c9bd0c1217
#
_cell.length_a   1.000
_cell.length_b   1.000
_cell.length_c   1.000
_cell.angle_alpha   90.00
_cell.angle_beta   90.00
_cell.angle_gamma   90.00
#
_symmetry.space_group_name_H-M   'P 1'
#
loop_
_entity.id
_entity.type
_entity.pdbx_description
1 polymer ?
#
loop_
_entity_poly.entity_id
_entity_poly.type
_entity_poly.pdbx_seq_one_letter_code
_entity_poly.pdbx_strand_id
1 'polypeptide(L)'
;MNKILNIFLILLTLSPIAVWGANFSEEEKFVEKFADEAIMILSNDQISKNEKNDQFTTLVMSAIDLNLISQFVLSKTWKSATDDQKERYISAFKTYFINSYANKLDQYSGEKIIVNGSEEAGKYIIVDTNIIREGTDTLKINLKWRLLNKNGDIRIIDLNIEGISLVIAQREEFQSFLANNDG
;
A
#
# COMPACT_ATOMS: atom_id res chain seq x y z
N MET A 1 -1.17 -16.42 -78.76
CA MET A 1 -0.49 -17.03 -77.61
C MET A 1 -0.26 -15.92 -76.60
N ASN A 2 -1.28 -15.73 -75.77
CA ASN A 2 -1.33 -14.60 -74.80
C ASN A 2 -0.82 -15.06 -73.48
N LYS A 3 0.29 -14.46 -72.98
CA LYS A 3 0.79 -14.62 -71.64
C LYS A 3 0.10 -13.58 -70.74
N ILE A 4 -0.84 -14.03 -69.92
CA ILE A 4 -1.49 -13.23 -68.89
C ILE A 4 -0.53 -13.15 -67.71
N LEU A 5 -0.01 -11.94 -67.45
CA LEU A 5 0.85 -11.64 -66.31
C LEU A 5 -0.06 -11.35 -65.09
N ASN A 6 -0.15 -12.29 -64.17
CA ASN A 6 -0.88 -12.09 -62.90
C ASN A 6 0.01 -11.25 -61.96
N ILE A 7 -0.35 -9.99 -61.81
CA ILE A 7 0.22 -9.12 -60.75
C ILE A 7 -0.56 -9.41 -59.46
N PHE A 8 0.08 -10.13 -58.55
CA PHE A 8 -0.45 -10.38 -57.21
C PHE A 8 -0.15 -9.13 -56.35
N LEU A 9 -1.15 -8.27 -56.19
CA LEU A 9 -1.07 -7.09 -55.33
C LEU A 9 -1.15 -7.55 -53.86
N ILE A 10 0.00 -7.68 -53.18
CA ILE A 10 0.06 -7.92 -51.73
C ILE A 10 -0.35 -6.65 -51.02
N LEU A 11 -1.59 -6.58 -50.57
CA LEU A 11 -2.10 -5.55 -49.66
C LEU A 11 -1.48 -5.80 -48.27
N LEU A 12 -0.39 -5.12 -47.97
CA LEU A 12 0.23 -5.09 -46.64
C LEU A 12 -0.69 -4.27 -45.72
N THR A 13 -1.62 -4.94 -45.03
CA THR A 13 -2.40 -4.31 -43.98
C THR A 13 -1.49 -4.00 -42.77
N LEU A 14 -1.05 -2.75 -42.70
CA LEU A 14 -0.48 -2.23 -41.45
C LEU A 14 -1.58 -2.22 -40.41
N SER A 15 -1.68 -3.29 -39.64
CA SER A 15 -2.45 -3.28 -38.39
C SER A 15 -1.74 -2.31 -37.43
N PRO A 16 -2.43 -1.27 -36.91
CA PRO A 16 -1.82 -0.46 -35.87
C PRO A 16 -1.55 -1.38 -34.67
N ILE A 17 -0.29 -1.54 -34.31
CA ILE A 17 0.09 -2.11 -33.04
C ILE A 17 -0.46 -1.13 -32.00
N ALA A 18 -1.59 -1.44 -31.40
CA ALA A 18 -2.05 -0.73 -30.23
C ALA A 18 -0.99 -0.96 -29.13
N VAL A 19 -0.16 0.04 -28.91
CA VAL A 19 0.68 0.09 -27.72
C VAL A 19 -0.31 0.22 -26.56
N TRP A 20 -0.61 -0.89 -25.94
CA TRP A 20 -1.35 -0.93 -24.67
C TRP A 20 -0.38 -0.33 -23.65
N GLY A 21 -0.39 0.99 -23.49
CA GLY A 21 0.16 1.63 -22.32
C GLY A 21 -0.60 1.05 -21.14
N ALA A 22 0.11 0.50 -20.17
CA ALA A 22 -0.49 0.04 -18.91
C ALA A 22 -1.27 1.22 -18.32
N ASN A 23 -2.60 1.12 -18.40
CA ASN A 23 -3.48 2.17 -17.89
C ASN A 23 -3.73 1.81 -16.43
N PHE A 24 -2.79 2.22 -15.56
CA PHE A 24 -2.91 2.01 -14.13
C PHE A 24 -4.24 2.57 -13.61
N SER A 25 -4.89 1.81 -12.72
CA SER A 25 -6.07 2.28 -11.99
C SER A 25 -5.71 3.49 -11.10
N GLU A 26 -6.69 4.21 -10.60
CA GLU A 26 -6.44 5.32 -9.67
C GLU A 26 -5.78 4.83 -8.38
N GLU A 27 -6.12 3.63 -7.94
CA GLU A 27 -5.54 3.00 -6.75
C GLU A 27 -4.08 2.57 -6.98
N GLU A 28 -3.77 2.05 -8.17
CA GLU A 28 -2.38 1.72 -8.52
C GLU A 28 -1.51 2.98 -8.57
N LYS A 29 -2.00 4.05 -9.19
CA LYS A 29 -1.32 5.36 -9.21
C LYS A 29 -1.15 5.95 -7.80
N PHE A 30 -2.15 5.77 -6.94
CA PHE A 30 -2.07 6.19 -5.54
C PHE A 30 -0.94 5.46 -4.80
N VAL A 31 -0.84 4.13 -4.96
CA VAL A 31 0.23 3.33 -4.34
C VAL A 31 1.59 3.69 -4.91
N GLU A 32 1.71 3.83 -6.23
CA GLU A 32 2.95 4.24 -6.90
C GLU A 32 3.44 5.60 -6.37
N LYS A 33 2.57 6.59 -6.35
CA LYS A 33 2.88 7.93 -5.84
C LYS A 33 3.29 7.89 -4.36
N PHE A 34 2.56 7.14 -3.52
CA PHE A 34 2.90 6.98 -2.11
C PHE A 34 4.29 6.34 -1.94
N ALA A 35 4.59 5.31 -2.73
CA ALA A 35 5.88 4.63 -2.70
C ALA A 35 7.02 5.56 -3.12
N ASP A 36 6.85 6.33 -4.19
CA ASP A 36 7.84 7.29 -4.69
C ASP A 36 8.12 8.38 -3.64
N GLU A 37 7.07 8.94 -3.04
CA GLU A 37 7.22 9.94 -1.97
C GLU A 37 7.94 9.36 -0.74
N ALA A 38 7.60 8.12 -0.34
CA ALA A 38 8.26 7.41 0.75
C ALA A 38 9.76 7.21 0.46
N ILE A 39 10.10 6.73 -0.74
CA ILE A 39 11.49 6.52 -1.17
C ILE A 39 12.24 7.85 -1.22
N MET A 40 11.63 8.91 -1.74
CA MET A 40 12.25 10.24 -1.79
C MET A 40 12.60 10.77 -0.39
N ILE A 41 11.71 10.60 0.59
CA ILE A 41 11.97 10.98 1.98
C ILE A 41 13.11 10.14 2.56
N LEU A 42 13.06 8.81 2.42
CA LEU A 42 14.00 7.89 3.03
C LEU A 42 15.41 7.99 2.43
N SER A 43 15.51 8.26 1.13
CA SER A 43 16.79 8.42 0.42
C SER A 43 17.43 9.80 0.55
N ASN A 44 16.75 10.77 1.18
CA ASN A 44 17.23 12.13 1.28
C ASN A 44 18.34 12.27 2.37
N ASP A 45 19.59 12.29 1.98
CA ASP A 45 20.74 12.42 2.90
C ASP A 45 21.01 13.87 3.35
N GLN A 46 20.20 14.85 2.88
CA GLN A 46 20.35 16.26 3.28
C GLN A 46 19.57 16.63 4.54
N ILE A 47 18.68 15.76 5.01
CA ILE A 47 17.86 15.98 6.21
C ILE A 47 18.22 15.01 7.33
N SER A 48 17.95 15.43 8.57
CA SER A 48 18.24 14.61 9.74
C SER A 48 17.31 13.37 9.80
N LYS A 49 17.75 12.36 10.55
CA LYS A 49 16.92 11.17 10.82
C LYS A 49 15.56 11.53 11.41
N ASN A 50 15.52 12.46 12.36
CA ASN A 50 14.27 12.90 12.98
C ASN A 50 13.33 13.53 11.95
N GLU A 51 13.88 14.36 11.07
CA GLU A 51 13.11 14.99 10.01
C GLU A 51 12.60 13.98 8.98
N LYS A 52 13.40 12.96 8.61
CA LYS A 52 12.92 11.83 7.79
C LYS A 52 11.73 11.13 8.46
N ASN A 53 11.83 10.83 9.76
CA ASN A 53 10.78 10.18 10.52
C ASN A 53 9.50 11.03 10.57
N ASP A 54 9.62 12.33 10.77
CA ASP A 54 8.48 13.25 10.84
C ASP A 54 7.78 13.38 9.48
N GLN A 55 8.55 13.53 8.41
CA GLN A 55 8.02 13.61 7.04
C GLN A 55 7.34 12.30 6.64
N PHE A 56 7.99 11.15 6.89
CA PHE A 56 7.41 9.84 6.59
C PHE A 56 6.16 9.57 7.43
N THR A 57 6.17 9.92 8.71
CA THR A 57 4.99 9.81 9.58
C THR A 57 3.83 10.64 9.02
N THR A 58 4.10 11.85 8.57
CA THR A 58 3.10 12.73 7.97
C THR A 58 2.53 12.11 6.70
N LEU A 59 3.38 11.58 5.82
CA LEU A 59 2.97 10.88 4.61
C LEU A 59 2.05 9.69 4.93
N VAL A 60 2.47 8.80 5.83
CA VAL A 60 1.69 7.62 6.23
C VAL A 60 0.35 8.03 6.82
N MET A 61 0.34 8.99 7.75
CA MET A 61 -0.89 9.46 8.41
C MET A 61 -1.87 10.13 7.46
N SER A 62 -1.37 10.71 6.36
CA SER A 62 -2.24 11.27 5.31
C SER A 62 -2.87 10.21 4.41
N ALA A 63 -2.24 9.03 4.30
CA ALA A 63 -2.64 7.96 3.39
C ALA A 63 -3.52 6.89 4.04
N ILE A 64 -3.44 6.68 5.36
CA ILE A 64 -4.20 5.64 6.07
C ILE A 64 -5.54 6.14 6.61
N ASP A 65 -6.54 5.25 6.71
CA ASP A 65 -7.74 5.49 7.54
C ASP A 65 -7.52 4.94 8.96
N LEU A 66 -6.78 5.72 9.79
CA LEU A 66 -6.43 5.30 11.13
C LEU A 66 -7.68 5.03 12.01
N ASN A 67 -8.75 5.80 11.82
CA ASN A 67 -9.99 5.61 12.58
C ASN A 67 -10.62 4.26 12.26
N LEU A 68 -10.70 3.90 10.98
CA LEU A 68 -11.26 2.60 10.57
C LEU A 68 -10.37 1.45 11.06
N ILE A 69 -9.06 1.58 10.93
CA ILE A 69 -8.08 0.57 11.41
C ILE A 69 -8.21 0.39 12.92
N SER A 70 -8.22 1.46 13.70
CA SER A 70 -8.32 1.40 15.17
C SER A 70 -9.62 0.74 15.63
N GLN A 71 -10.75 1.06 14.99
CA GLN A 71 -12.04 0.41 15.26
C GLN A 71 -12.00 -1.09 14.98
N PHE A 72 -11.40 -1.49 13.87
CA PHE A 72 -11.26 -2.90 13.50
C PHE A 72 -10.38 -3.66 14.48
N VAL A 73 -9.27 -3.05 14.91
CA VAL A 73 -8.32 -3.63 15.88
C VAL A 73 -9.00 -3.84 17.24
N LEU A 74 -9.73 -2.84 17.76
CA LEU A 74 -10.44 -2.96 19.02
C LEU A 74 -11.65 -3.92 18.94
N SER A 75 -12.18 -4.14 17.73
CA SER A 75 -13.20 -5.18 17.45
C SER A 75 -14.48 -5.05 18.27
N LYS A 76 -14.84 -6.11 19.03
CA LYS A 76 -16.06 -6.15 19.83
C LYS A 76 -16.07 -5.08 20.93
N THR A 77 -14.94 -4.85 21.56
CA THR A 77 -14.76 -3.86 22.65
C THR A 77 -15.08 -2.43 22.16
N TRP A 78 -14.84 -2.12 20.90
CA TRP A 78 -15.26 -0.83 20.31
C TRP A 78 -16.76 -0.55 20.47
N LYS A 79 -17.62 -1.59 20.39
CA LYS A 79 -19.07 -1.44 20.45
C LYS A 79 -19.56 -1.15 21.87
N SER A 80 -18.84 -1.61 22.89
CA SER A 80 -19.17 -1.42 24.31
C SER A 80 -18.48 -0.21 24.93
N ALA A 81 -17.44 0.34 24.28
CA ALA A 81 -16.70 1.49 24.75
C ALA A 81 -17.55 2.78 24.68
N THR A 82 -17.42 3.64 25.69
CA THR A 82 -17.99 5.01 25.71
C THR A 82 -17.26 5.89 24.68
N ASP A 83 -17.84 7.03 24.32
CA ASP A 83 -17.23 7.93 23.37
C ASP A 83 -15.90 8.52 23.89
N ASP A 84 -15.80 8.85 25.19
CA ASP A 84 -14.54 9.24 25.84
C ASP A 84 -13.48 8.14 25.76
N GLN A 85 -13.85 6.87 26.00
CA GLN A 85 -12.93 5.74 25.85
C GLN A 85 -12.45 5.56 24.42
N LYS A 86 -13.33 5.73 23.44
CA LYS A 86 -12.97 5.66 22.01
C LYS A 86 -11.99 6.75 21.61
N GLU A 87 -12.21 8.00 22.03
CA GLU A 87 -11.31 9.12 21.74
C GLU A 87 -9.93 8.90 22.33
N ARG A 88 -9.87 8.52 23.63
CA ARG A 88 -8.60 8.19 24.30
C ARG A 88 -7.88 7.03 23.62
N TYR A 89 -8.62 5.98 23.24
CA TYR A 89 -8.08 4.84 22.54
C TYR A 89 -7.50 5.23 21.17
N ILE A 90 -8.24 5.99 20.33
CA ILE A 90 -7.74 6.43 19.02
C ILE A 90 -6.44 7.24 19.17
N SER A 91 -6.40 8.14 20.15
CA SER A 91 -5.20 8.95 20.43
C SER A 91 -4.01 8.07 20.85
N ALA A 92 -4.24 7.12 21.75
CA ALA A 92 -3.22 6.18 22.21
C ALA A 92 -2.76 5.25 21.06
N PHE A 93 -3.72 4.73 20.28
CA PHE A 93 -3.44 3.88 19.12
C PHE A 93 -2.61 4.61 18.07
N LYS A 94 -2.89 5.87 17.80
CA LYS A 94 -2.08 6.71 16.90
C LYS A 94 -0.63 6.79 17.37
N THR A 95 -0.43 7.08 18.66
CA THR A 95 0.92 7.18 19.24
C THR A 95 1.65 5.84 19.20
N TYR A 96 0.96 4.76 19.55
CA TYR A 96 1.48 3.40 19.44
C TYR A 96 1.87 3.05 18.01
N PHE A 97 1.00 3.33 17.04
CA PHE A 97 1.22 3.07 15.61
C PHE A 97 2.48 3.79 15.12
N ILE A 98 2.58 5.09 15.38
CA ILE A 98 3.75 5.90 14.98
C ILE A 98 5.03 5.32 15.60
N ASN A 99 5.05 5.07 16.90
CA ASN A 99 6.24 4.56 17.61
C ASN A 99 6.65 3.16 17.14
N SER A 100 5.68 2.31 16.77
CA SER A 100 5.96 0.94 16.31
C SER A 100 6.63 0.89 14.93
N TYR A 101 6.40 1.91 14.09
CA TYR A 101 6.89 1.93 12.71
C TYR A 101 7.97 2.96 12.44
N ALA A 102 8.02 4.09 13.17
CA ALA A 102 9.01 5.15 12.97
C ALA A 102 10.47 4.67 13.08
N ASN A 103 10.74 3.74 14.01
CA ASN A 103 12.11 3.22 14.22
C ASN A 103 12.56 2.17 13.18
N LYS A 104 11.68 1.77 12.25
CA LYS A 104 12.02 0.77 11.22
C LYS A 104 12.52 1.39 9.91
N LEU A 105 12.47 2.71 9.80
CA LEU A 105 12.86 3.45 8.60
C LEU A 105 14.37 3.47 8.33
N ASP A 106 15.18 3.17 9.34
CA ASP A 106 16.65 3.13 9.22
C ASP A 106 17.16 1.98 8.34
N GLN A 107 16.30 1.08 7.94
CA GLN A 107 16.66 -0.11 7.18
C GLN A 107 16.55 0.08 5.67
N TYR A 108 16.13 1.28 5.20
CA TYR A 108 16.08 1.56 3.77
C TYR A 108 17.48 1.51 3.15
N SER A 109 17.63 0.74 2.10
CA SER A 109 18.92 0.40 1.48
C SER A 109 18.83 0.43 -0.06
N GLY A 110 17.95 1.27 -0.61
CA GLY A 110 17.75 1.42 -2.05
C GLY A 110 16.68 0.47 -2.63
N GLU A 111 15.76 0.00 -1.80
CA GLU A 111 14.60 -0.78 -2.26
C GLU A 111 13.72 0.04 -3.21
N LYS A 112 13.10 -0.66 -4.15
CA LYS A 112 12.09 -0.13 -5.07
C LYS A 112 10.78 -0.86 -4.86
N ILE A 113 9.67 -0.18 -5.09
CA ILE A 113 8.33 -0.78 -5.12
C ILE A 113 7.87 -0.87 -6.56
N ILE A 114 7.48 -2.07 -6.99
CA ILE A 114 6.96 -2.33 -8.34
C ILE A 114 5.51 -2.73 -8.21
N VAL A 115 4.62 -1.98 -8.85
CA VAL A 115 3.19 -2.31 -8.94
C VAL A 115 3.00 -3.41 -9.97
N ASN A 116 2.37 -4.52 -9.55
CA ASN A 116 2.10 -5.68 -10.41
C ASN A 116 0.69 -5.62 -11.02
N GLY A 117 -0.23 -4.89 -10.40
CA GLY A 117 -1.63 -4.76 -10.79
C GLY A 117 -2.55 -4.64 -9.60
N SER A 118 -3.86 -4.61 -9.86
CA SER A 118 -4.88 -4.53 -8.83
C SER A 118 -6.08 -5.44 -9.12
N GLU A 119 -6.80 -5.80 -8.06
CA GLU A 119 -8.03 -6.59 -8.13
C GLU A 119 -9.11 -6.04 -7.18
N GLU A 120 -10.37 -6.20 -7.57
CA GLU A 120 -11.49 -5.88 -6.70
C GLU A 120 -11.73 -6.98 -5.67
N ALA A 121 -11.91 -6.59 -4.40
CA ALA A 121 -12.22 -7.47 -3.29
C ALA A 121 -13.45 -6.95 -2.52
N GLY A 122 -14.62 -7.08 -3.10
CA GLY A 122 -15.88 -6.51 -2.60
C GLY A 122 -15.86 -4.99 -2.71
N LYS A 123 -15.89 -4.28 -1.58
CA LYS A 123 -15.81 -2.80 -1.55
C LYS A 123 -14.38 -2.27 -1.50
N TYR A 124 -13.41 -3.15 -1.51
CA TYR A 124 -11.98 -2.82 -1.42
C TYR A 124 -11.28 -3.09 -2.73
N ILE A 125 -10.18 -2.41 -2.94
CA ILE A 125 -9.23 -2.71 -4.01
C ILE A 125 -7.95 -3.22 -3.38
N ILE A 126 -7.42 -4.31 -3.90
CA ILE A 126 -6.13 -4.86 -3.50
C ILE A 126 -5.12 -4.50 -4.60
N VAL A 127 -4.14 -3.67 -4.28
CA VAL A 127 -3.01 -3.42 -5.17
C VAL A 127 -1.88 -4.35 -4.77
N ASP A 128 -1.40 -5.16 -5.72
CA ASP A 128 -0.28 -6.07 -5.54
C ASP A 128 1.02 -5.37 -5.94
N THR A 129 2.03 -5.44 -5.07
CA THR A 129 3.36 -4.89 -5.34
C THR A 129 4.45 -5.84 -4.89
N ASN A 130 5.65 -5.62 -5.40
CA ASN A 130 6.86 -6.21 -4.88
C ASN A 130 7.82 -5.12 -4.40
N ILE A 131 8.35 -5.28 -3.19
CA ILE A 131 9.54 -4.55 -2.76
C ILE A 131 10.74 -5.34 -3.26
N ILE A 132 11.60 -4.71 -4.03
CA ILE A 132 12.81 -5.34 -4.56
C ILE A 132 14.03 -4.50 -4.23
N ARG A 133 15.14 -5.18 -3.92
CA ARG A 133 16.48 -4.62 -3.81
C ARG A 133 17.40 -5.45 -4.69
N GLU A 134 18.07 -4.77 -5.62
CA GLU A 134 19.04 -5.39 -6.51
C GLU A 134 20.43 -5.34 -5.85
N GLY A 135 21.24 -6.37 -6.07
CA GLY A 135 22.61 -6.45 -5.55
C GLY A 135 23.02 -7.86 -5.13
N THR A 136 24.05 -7.93 -4.28
CA THR A 136 24.57 -9.21 -3.75
C THR A 136 23.56 -9.97 -2.91
N ASP A 137 22.65 -9.22 -2.22
CA ASP A 137 21.54 -9.77 -1.45
C ASP A 137 20.23 -9.35 -2.11
N THR A 138 19.82 -10.08 -3.15
CA THR A 138 18.55 -9.84 -3.83
C THR A 138 17.39 -10.07 -2.87
N LEU A 139 16.65 -9.01 -2.55
CA LEU A 139 15.44 -9.07 -1.76
C LEU A 139 14.23 -8.95 -2.69
N LYS A 140 13.24 -9.82 -2.49
CA LYS A 140 11.91 -9.67 -3.09
C LYS A 140 10.87 -10.02 -2.05
N ILE A 141 10.05 -9.03 -1.68
CA ILE A 141 8.96 -9.19 -0.70
C ILE A 141 7.66 -8.82 -1.41
N ASN A 142 6.66 -9.71 -1.35
CA ASN A 142 5.32 -9.39 -1.82
C ASN A 142 4.60 -8.52 -0.78
N LEU A 143 4.03 -7.41 -1.26
CA LEU A 143 3.26 -6.48 -0.44
C LEU A 143 1.94 -6.19 -1.14
N LYS A 144 0.82 -6.51 -0.49
CA LYS A 144 -0.52 -6.18 -0.96
C LYS A 144 -1.12 -5.07 -0.12
N TRP A 145 -1.60 -4.03 -0.80
CA TRP A 145 -2.24 -2.86 -0.22
C TRP A 145 -3.74 -3.03 -0.30
N ARG A 146 -4.42 -3.08 0.83
CA ARG A 146 -5.89 -3.03 0.83
C ARG A 146 -6.34 -1.60 0.94
N LEU A 147 -7.03 -1.12 -0.09
CA LEU A 147 -7.48 0.24 -0.23
C LEU A 147 -9.00 0.33 -0.13
N LEU A 148 -9.47 1.43 0.43
CA LEU A 148 -10.87 1.84 0.40
C LEU A 148 -10.94 3.15 -0.38
N ASN A 149 -11.69 3.15 -1.48
CA ASN A 149 -11.97 4.34 -2.27
C ASN A 149 -13.40 4.82 -1.98
N LYS A 150 -13.53 6.02 -1.44
CA LYS A 150 -14.81 6.68 -1.19
C LYS A 150 -14.89 7.95 -2.05
N ASN A 151 -15.45 7.82 -3.25
CA ASN A 151 -15.65 8.96 -4.16
C ASN A 151 -14.34 9.72 -4.49
N GLY A 152 -13.25 8.98 -4.73
CA GLY A 152 -11.93 9.54 -5.03
C GLY A 152 -11.03 9.79 -3.79
N ASP A 153 -11.56 9.68 -2.56
CA ASP A 153 -10.73 9.66 -1.36
C ASP A 153 -10.23 8.23 -1.10
N ILE A 154 -9.02 7.95 -1.57
CA ILE A 154 -8.39 6.63 -1.46
C ILE A 154 -7.59 6.58 -0.17
N ARG A 155 -7.85 5.54 0.65
CA ARG A 155 -7.17 5.31 1.93
C ARG A 155 -6.66 3.88 2.06
N ILE A 156 -5.47 3.74 2.60
CA ILE A 156 -4.91 2.45 3.01
C ILE A 156 -5.60 2.02 4.30
N ILE A 157 -6.13 0.80 4.32
CA ILE A 157 -6.80 0.23 5.50
C ILE A 157 -6.14 -1.06 5.99
N ASP A 158 -5.23 -1.63 5.21
CA ASP A 158 -4.42 -2.80 5.61
C ASP A 158 -3.22 -2.94 4.67
N LEU A 159 -2.14 -3.52 5.20
CA LEU A 159 -1.02 -4.00 4.42
C LEU A 159 -0.86 -5.50 4.70
N ASN A 160 -0.74 -6.29 3.66
CA ASN A 160 -0.43 -7.70 3.76
C ASN A 160 1.00 -7.93 3.24
N ILE A 161 1.87 -8.40 4.13
CA ILE A 161 3.29 -8.67 3.84
C ILE A 161 3.47 -10.17 3.83
N GLU A 162 3.86 -10.74 2.70
CA GLU A 162 4.09 -12.19 2.55
C GLU A 162 2.91 -13.05 3.05
N GLY A 163 1.66 -12.61 2.78
CA GLY A 163 0.46 -13.30 3.21
C GLY A 163 -0.06 -12.93 4.60
N ILE A 164 0.67 -12.13 5.38
CA ILE A 164 0.28 -11.73 6.74
C ILE A 164 -0.32 -10.32 6.73
N SER A 165 -1.61 -10.19 7.05
CA SER A 165 -2.27 -8.90 7.26
C SER A 165 -1.81 -8.26 8.56
N LEU A 166 -1.27 -7.04 8.47
CA LEU A 166 -0.80 -6.30 9.64
C LEU A 166 -1.95 -5.93 10.58
N VAL A 167 -3.10 -5.56 10.02
CA VAL A 167 -4.27 -5.15 10.82
C VAL A 167 -4.90 -6.34 11.53
N ILE A 168 -4.91 -7.53 10.91
CA ILE A 168 -5.39 -8.75 11.57
C ILE A 168 -4.43 -9.16 12.69
N ALA A 169 -3.12 -9.17 12.43
CA ALA A 169 -2.12 -9.50 13.46
C ALA A 169 -2.22 -8.55 14.66
N GLN A 170 -2.37 -7.25 14.41
CA GLN A 170 -2.55 -6.24 15.45
C GLN A 170 -3.85 -6.46 16.26
N ARG A 171 -4.94 -6.82 15.56
CA ARG A 171 -6.20 -7.16 16.25
C ARG A 171 -6.06 -8.36 17.17
N GLU A 172 -5.39 -9.41 16.74
CA GLU A 172 -5.17 -10.61 17.55
C GLU A 172 -4.34 -10.29 18.80
N GLU A 173 -3.28 -9.49 18.65
CA GLU A 173 -2.47 -9.01 19.77
C GLU A 173 -3.30 -8.24 20.80
N PHE A 174 -4.10 -7.27 20.35
CA PHE A 174 -4.96 -6.46 21.23
C PHE A 174 -6.03 -7.29 21.89
N GLN A 175 -6.69 -8.22 21.17
CA GLN A 175 -7.69 -9.10 21.76
C GLN A 175 -7.10 -10.04 22.82
N SER A 176 -5.89 -10.55 22.58
CA SER A 176 -5.15 -11.35 23.55
C SER A 176 -4.81 -10.53 24.80
N PHE A 177 -4.35 -9.29 24.63
CA PHE A 177 -4.06 -8.39 25.75
C PHE A 177 -5.32 -8.12 26.60
N LEU A 178 -6.41 -7.75 25.94
CA LEU A 178 -7.69 -7.48 26.62
C LEU A 178 -8.21 -8.69 27.40
N ALA A 179 -8.17 -9.89 26.78
CA ALA A 179 -8.61 -11.12 27.44
C ALA A 179 -7.82 -11.47 28.70
N ASN A 180 -6.56 -11.07 28.78
CA ASN A 180 -5.67 -11.35 29.92
C ASN A 180 -5.63 -10.22 30.97
N ASN A 181 -6.36 -9.12 30.77
CA ASN A 181 -6.34 -7.93 31.64
C ASN A 181 -7.74 -7.37 31.94
N ASP A 182 -8.72 -8.25 32.04
CA ASP A 182 -10.12 -7.95 32.41
C ASP A 182 -10.85 -6.97 31.46
N GLY A 183 -10.45 -6.94 30.19
CA GLY A 183 -11.16 -6.25 29.11
C GLY A 183 -10.78 -4.82 28.87
#